data_0fbefd546f672b85606e55a9d23866d9
#
_entry.id   0fbefd546f672b85606e55a9d23866d9
#
_cell.length_a   1.000
_cell.length_b   1.000
_cell.length_c   1.000
_cell.angle_alpha   90.00
_cell.angle_beta   90.00
_cell.angle_gamma   90.00
#
_symmetry.space_group_name_H-M   'P 1'
#
loop_
_entity.id
_entity.type
_entity.pdbx_description
1 polymer ?
#
loop_
_entity_poly.entity_id
_entity_poly.type
_entity_poly.pdbx_seq_one_letter_code
_entity_poly.pdbx_strand_id
1 'polypeptide(L)'
;MKVTYEIENGKKVEVITYDDGVFMKFDENGNEIHFKSSDGDEFWSEYDENGNEIHCKDSNGFEVWNEYDENGKKIHSKNSDGDEWWSEYDANGNEIHFKNNIGSEQWREYDTNGNEIHFKDNHGFEDWYEYDTNGNVIHYKDNDGYEFWHEYDENGNCIHFKNSDGYEQWFEYDTNENCIHCKDTDGVEYWY
;
A
#
# COMPACT_ATOMS: atom_id res chain seq x y z
N MET A 1 28.14 8.78 -22.76
CA MET A 1 27.44 9.56 -21.72
C MET A 1 28.11 10.91 -21.55
N LYS A 2 27.36 12.02 -21.58
CA LYS A 2 27.82 13.39 -21.40
C LYS A 2 26.97 14.04 -20.29
N VAL A 3 27.63 14.76 -19.38
CA VAL A 3 26.98 15.57 -18.34
C VAL A 3 27.27 17.03 -18.61
N THR A 4 26.24 17.86 -18.58
CA THR A 4 26.31 19.32 -18.75
C THR A 4 25.42 20.01 -17.73
N TYR A 5 25.56 21.33 -17.59
CA TYR A 5 24.74 22.15 -16.70
C TYR A 5 24.17 23.32 -17.48
N GLU A 6 22.90 23.59 -17.25
CA GLU A 6 22.14 24.69 -17.84
C GLU A 6 21.57 25.60 -16.74
N ILE A 7 21.10 26.76 -17.09
CA ILE A 7 20.34 27.65 -16.19
C ILE A 7 18.96 27.81 -16.78
N GLU A 8 17.97 27.26 -16.09
CA GLU A 8 16.54 27.39 -16.43
C GLU A 8 15.82 28.16 -15.31
N ASN A 9 15.12 29.23 -15.67
CA ASN A 9 14.40 30.09 -14.71
C ASN A 9 15.28 30.60 -13.55
N GLY A 10 16.60 30.78 -13.79
CA GLY A 10 17.56 31.22 -12.77
C GLY A 10 18.09 30.13 -11.85
N LYS A 11 17.68 28.88 -12.04
CA LYS A 11 18.12 27.71 -11.27
C LYS A 11 19.07 26.85 -12.10
N LYS A 12 20.00 26.18 -11.42
CA LYS A 12 20.94 25.26 -12.07
C LYS A 12 20.25 23.92 -12.33
N VAL A 13 20.35 23.44 -13.56
CA VAL A 13 19.83 22.15 -14.02
C VAL A 13 20.99 21.29 -14.49
N GLU A 14 21.07 20.06 -14.03
CA GLU A 14 21.99 19.05 -14.54
C GLU A 14 21.34 18.30 -15.70
N VAL A 15 22.11 18.12 -16.79
CA VAL A 15 21.65 17.44 -18.00
C VAL A 15 22.56 16.27 -18.30
N ILE A 16 22.01 15.06 -18.33
CA ILE A 16 22.71 13.83 -18.69
C ILE A 16 22.19 13.35 -20.05
N THR A 17 23.10 13.14 -20.99
CA THR A 17 22.78 12.61 -22.32
C THR A 17 23.58 11.34 -22.58
N TYR A 18 22.92 10.29 -23.00
CA TYR A 18 23.53 9.03 -23.40
C TYR A 18 23.68 8.93 -24.92
N ASP A 19 24.59 8.05 -25.37
CA ASP A 19 24.94 7.90 -26.80
C ASP A 19 23.79 7.26 -27.61
N ASP A 20 22.87 6.55 -26.95
CA ASP A 20 21.65 5.96 -27.51
C ASP A 20 20.46 6.93 -27.63
N GLY A 21 20.66 8.20 -27.23
CA GLY A 21 19.64 9.23 -27.29
C GLY A 21 18.79 9.41 -26.02
N VAL A 22 19.03 8.61 -25.01
CA VAL A 22 18.39 8.83 -23.68
C VAL A 22 18.90 10.14 -23.10
N PHE A 23 17.99 10.90 -22.51
CA PHE A 23 18.25 12.22 -21.98
C PHE A 23 17.51 12.41 -20.65
N MET A 24 18.17 13.01 -19.68
CA MET A 24 17.61 13.30 -18.33
C MET A 24 18.00 14.71 -17.91
N LYS A 25 17.07 15.40 -17.25
CA LYS A 25 17.33 16.66 -16.56
C LYS A 25 17.01 16.53 -15.08
N PHE A 26 17.86 17.10 -14.26
CA PHE A 26 17.68 17.12 -12.79
C PHE A 26 17.72 18.58 -12.31
N ASP A 27 16.86 18.89 -11.36
CA ASP A 27 16.87 20.18 -10.67
C ASP A 27 18.08 20.32 -9.71
N GLU A 28 18.14 21.44 -9.01
CA GLU A 28 19.20 21.73 -8.04
C GLU A 28 19.18 20.81 -6.79
N ASN A 29 18.05 20.13 -6.53
CA ASN A 29 17.87 19.19 -5.43
C ASN A 29 18.13 17.74 -5.85
N GLY A 30 18.35 17.49 -7.16
CA GLY A 30 18.57 16.17 -7.74
C GLY A 30 17.29 15.43 -8.13
N ASN A 31 16.14 16.10 -8.18
CA ASN A 31 14.89 15.53 -8.68
C ASN A 31 14.91 15.51 -10.22
N GLU A 32 14.47 14.39 -10.82
CA GLU A 32 14.35 14.26 -12.27
C GLU A 32 13.14 15.05 -12.78
N ILE A 33 13.41 16.18 -13.46
CA ILE A 33 12.37 17.08 -13.97
C ILE A 33 12.01 16.84 -15.43
N HIS A 34 12.84 16.10 -16.17
CA HIS A 34 12.57 15.71 -17.54
C HIS A 34 13.34 14.44 -17.89
N PHE A 35 12.67 13.47 -18.47
CA PHE A 35 13.22 12.24 -19.02
C PHE A 35 12.80 12.11 -20.49
N LYS A 36 13.70 11.61 -21.34
CA LYS A 36 13.40 11.17 -22.71
C LYS A 36 14.05 9.82 -22.96
N SER A 37 13.26 8.84 -23.40
CA SER A 37 13.73 7.53 -23.80
C SER A 37 14.39 7.52 -25.19
N SER A 38 15.13 6.49 -25.53
CA SER A 38 15.68 6.25 -26.87
C SER A 38 14.61 6.11 -27.95
N ASP A 39 13.40 5.67 -27.58
CA ASP A 39 12.26 5.47 -28.48
C ASP A 39 11.42 6.75 -28.66
N GLY A 40 11.78 7.81 -27.91
CA GLY A 40 11.19 9.14 -28.03
C GLY A 40 10.06 9.46 -27.06
N ASP A 41 9.74 8.55 -26.12
CA ASP A 41 8.82 8.85 -25.03
C ASP A 41 9.43 9.88 -24.09
N GLU A 42 8.66 10.87 -23.68
CA GLU A 42 9.10 11.93 -22.80
C GLU A 42 8.20 12.06 -21.58
N PHE A 43 8.80 12.40 -20.42
CA PHE A 43 8.13 12.65 -19.15
C PHE A 43 8.67 13.92 -18.53
N TRP A 44 7.81 14.71 -17.96
CA TRP A 44 8.15 15.93 -17.21
C TRP A 44 7.53 15.84 -15.82
N SER A 45 8.31 16.18 -14.81
CA SER A 45 7.87 16.17 -13.40
C SER A 45 8.17 17.51 -12.74
N GLU A 46 7.26 17.93 -11.88
CA GLU A 46 7.39 19.07 -11.00
C GLU A 46 7.33 18.62 -9.53
N TYR A 47 8.14 19.24 -8.69
CA TYR A 47 8.28 18.86 -7.30
C TYR A 47 8.03 20.05 -6.37
N ASP A 48 7.53 19.76 -5.17
CA ASP A 48 7.47 20.75 -4.10
C ASP A 48 8.86 20.95 -3.45
N GLU A 49 8.92 21.83 -2.46
CA GLU A 49 10.16 22.12 -1.72
C GLU A 49 10.67 20.95 -0.87
N ASN A 50 9.84 19.94 -0.59
CA ASN A 50 10.17 18.73 0.15
C ASN A 50 10.63 17.57 -0.78
N GLY A 51 10.55 17.76 -2.11
CA GLY A 51 10.89 16.75 -3.11
C GLY A 51 9.75 15.78 -3.44
N ASN A 52 8.53 16.10 -3.08
CA ASN A 52 7.36 15.32 -3.49
C ASN A 52 6.93 15.71 -4.92
N GLU A 53 6.66 14.74 -5.79
CA GLU A 53 6.18 14.99 -7.15
C GLU A 53 4.73 15.49 -7.12
N ILE A 54 4.53 16.78 -7.41
CA ILE A 54 3.20 17.43 -7.39
C ILE A 54 2.51 17.40 -8.76
N HIS A 55 3.25 17.28 -9.84
CA HIS A 55 2.71 17.16 -11.19
C HIS A 55 3.65 16.34 -12.07
N CYS A 56 3.09 15.46 -12.89
CA CYS A 56 3.83 14.85 -14.00
C CYS A 56 2.98 14.79 -15.26
N LYS A 57 3.68 14.76 -16.40
CA LYS A 57 3.10 14.71 -17.74
C LYS A 57 3.94 13.83 -18.65
N ASP A 58 3.27 13.05 -19.51
CA ASP A 58 3.94 12.30 -20.58
C ASP A 58 3.78 12.95 -21.97
N SER A 59 4.51 12.42 -22.95
CA SER A 59 4.47 12.88 -24.34
C SER A 59 3.15 12.58 -25.05
N ASN A 60 2.29 11.72 -24.50
CA ASN A 60 0.95 11.43 -25.01
C ASN A 60 -0.09 12.42 -24.50
N GLY A 61 0.29 13.28 -23.54
CA GLY A 61 -0.57 14.27 -22.91
C GLY A 61 -1.30 13.77 -21.67
N PHE A 62 -0.97 12.60 -21.17
CA PHE A 62 -1.46 12.15 -19.86
C PHE A 62 -0.78 12.95 -18.76
N GLU A 63 -1.56 13.46 -17.82
CA GLU A 63 -1.09 14.31 -16.71
C GLU A 63 -1.64 13.78 -15.37
N VAL A 64 -0.82 13.91 -14.32
CA VAL A 64 -1.21 13.59 -12.92
C VAL A 64 -0.83 14.76 -12.02
N TRP A 65 -1.72 15.13 -11.12
CA TRP A 65 -1.50 16.12 -10.06
C TRP A 65 -1.66 15.46 -8.69
N ASN A 66 -0.72 15.73 -7.80
CA ASN A 66 -0.69 15.16 -6.46
C ASN A 66 -0.60 16.27 -5.42
N GLU A 67 -1.27 16.05 -4.28
CA GLU A 67 -1.12 16.88 -3.08
C GLU A 67 -0.66 16.01 -1.91
N TYR A 68 0.13 16.59 -1.03
CA TYR A 68 0.74 15.88 0.10
C TYR A 68 0.47 16.63 1.40
N ASP A 69 0.41 15.90 2.51
CA ASP A 69 0.38 16.50 3.84
C ASP A 69 1.80 16.94 4.29
N GLU A 70 1.89 17.51 5.48
CA GLU A 70 3.16 17.96 6.07
C GLU A 70 4.17 16.84 6.35
N ASN A 71 3.74 15.57 6.36
CA ASN A 71 4.57 14.39 6.56
C ASN A 71 4.98 13.73 5.23
N GLY A 72 4.59 14.30 4.09
CA GLY A 72 4.86 13.76 2.74
C GLY A 72 3.96 12.59 2.34
N LYS A 73 2.82 12.37 3.02
CA LYS A 73 1.80 11.41 2.62
C LYS A 73 0.92 12.01 1.53
N LYS A 74 0.66 11.26 0.46
CA LYS A 74 -0.21 11.71 -0.63
C LYS A 74 -1.66 11.69 -0.17
N ILE A 75 -2.26 12.89 -0.05
CA ILE A 75 -3.64 13.08 0.42
C ILE A 75 -4.65 13.27 -0.70
N HIS A 76 -4.19 13.62 -1.90
CA HIS A 76 -5.03 13.80 -3.07
C HIS A 76 -4.25 13.48 -4.34
N SER A 77 -4.92 12.88 -5.32
CA SER A 77 -4.40 12.71 -6.68
C SER A 77 -5.52 12.82 -7.69
N LYS A 78 -5.19 13.42 -8.83
CA LYS A 78 -6.08 13.55 -9.97
C LYS A 78 -5.30 13.35 -11.26
N ASN A 79 -5.90 12.71 -12.27
CA ASN A 79 -5.30 12.58 -13.59
C ASN A 79 -6.14 13.24 -14.69
N SER A 80 -5.56 13.36 -15.89
CA SER A 80 -6.22 13.95 -17.07
C SER A 80 -7.36 13.10 -17.62
N ASP A 81 -7.45 11.81 -17.28
CA ASP A 81 -8.54 10.92 -17.66
C ASP A 81 -9.76 11.11 -16.76
N GLY A 82 -9.60 11.90 -15.69
CA GLY A 82 -10.67 12.27 -14.78
C GLY A 82 -10.77 11.38 -13.55
N ASP A 83 -9.84 10.44 -13.33
CA ASP A 83 -9.78 9.71 -12.06
C ASP A 83 -9.26 10.65 -10.96
N GLU A 84 -9.88 10.57 -9.80
CA GLU A 84 -9.57 11.43 -8.68
C GLU A 84 -9.81 10.68 -7.35
N TRP A 85 -8.87 10.79 -6.40
CA TRP A 85 -8.98 10.16 -5.11
C TRP A 85 -8.39 11.01 -3.99
N TRP A 86 -8.84 10.73 -2.76
CA TRP A 86 -8.42 11.39 -1.52
C TRP A 86 -8.14 10.35 -0.45
N SER A 87 -7.10 10.59 0.34
CA SER A 87 -6.75 9.78 1.51
C SER A 87 -6.51 10.66 2.72
N GLU A 88 -6.90 10.17 3.89
CA GLU A 88 -6.58 10.75 5.19
C GLU A 88 -5.77 9.73 6.00
N TYR A 89 -4.84 10.22 6.80
CA TYR A 89 -3.93 9.40 7.58
C TYR A 89 -3.99 9.75 9.06
N ASP A 90 -3.76 8.76 9.92
CA ASP A 90 -3.56 9.00 11.34
C ASP A 90 -2.15 9.57 11.64
N ALA A 91 -1.88 9.86 12.91
CA ALA A 91 -0.58 10.39 13.35
C ALA A 91 0.59 9.40 13.16
N ASN A 92 0.33 8.10 12.98
CA ASN A 92 1.33 7.07 12.73
C ASN A 92 1.57 6.87 11.22
N GLY A 93 0.74 7.50 10.36
CA GLY A 93 0.80 7.40 8.91
C GLY A 93 0.04 6.22 8.32
N ASN A 94 -0.89 5.63 9.06
CA ASN A 94 -1.83 4.62 8.55
C ASN A 94 -2.99 5.33 7.84
N GLU A 95 -3.44 4.81 6.68
CA GLU A 95 -4.58 5.36 5.94
C GLU A 95 -5.89 5.01 6.67
N ILE A 96 -6.57 6.04 7.22
CA ILE A 96 -7.80 5.88 7.97
C ILE A 96 -9.06 6.13 7.15
N HIS A 97 -8.94 6.85 6.04
CA HIS A 97 -10.05 7.13 5.12
C HIS A 97 -9.54 7.24 3.70
N PHE A 98 -10.23 6.60 2.78
CA PHE A 98 -10.02 6.69 1.34
C PHE A 98 -11.34 6.94 0.63
N LYS A 99 -11.34 7.80 -0.39
CA LYS A 99 -12.47 7.91 -1.32
C LYS A 99 -11.98 8.25 -2.72
N ASN A 100 -12.81 7.94 -3.73
CA ASN A 100 -12.57 8.33 -5.11
C ASN A 100 -13.82 8.90 -5.78
N ASN A 101 -13.65 9.49 -6.96
CA ASN A 101 -14.73 10.13 -7.72
C ASN A 101 -15.68 9.14 -8.42
N ILE A 102 -15.36 7.84 -8.45
CA ILE A 102 -16.29 6.79 -8.95
C ILE A 102 -17.18 6.22 -7.85
N GLY A 103 -17.11 6.79 -6.63
CA GLY A 103 -18.00 6.49 -5.52
C GLY A 103 -17.54 5.38 -4.58
N SER A 104 -16.31 4.92 -4.65
CA SER A 104 -15.74 4.04 -3.63
C SER A 104 -15.27 4.86 -2.43
N GLU A 105 -15.62 4.42 -1.23
CA GLU A 105 -15.26 5.06 0.01
C GLU A 105 -15.03 4.00 1.10
N GLN A 106 -13.92 4.13 1.86
CA GLN A 106 -13.44 3.14 2.83
C GLN A 106 -12.91 3.84 4.07
N TRP A 107 -13.13 3.21 5.23
CA TRP A 107 -12.65 3.65 6.54
C TRP A 107 -11.91 2.52 7.24
N ARG A 108 -10.82 2.83 7.90
CA ARG A 108 -9.99 1.89 8.65
C ARG A 108 -9.64 2.44 10.01
N GLU A 109 -9.57 1.55 10.98
CA GLU A 109 -9.05 1.86 12.32
C GLU A 109 -7.91 0.90 12.62
N TYR A 110 -6.92 1.38 13.36
CA TYR A 110 -5.71 0.64 13.68
C TYR A 110 -5.46 0.61 15.18
N ASP A 111 -4.84 -0.46 15.67
CA ASP A 111 -4.34 -0.50 17.03
C ASP A 111 -3.03 0.32 17.16
N THR A 112 -2.48 0.36 18.37
CA THR A 112 -1.24 1.09 18.66
C THR A 112 0.01 0.48 18.02
N ASN A 113 -0.07 -0.75 17.50
CA ASN A 113 1.02 -1.43 16.80
C ASN A 113 0.92 -1.24 15.27
N GLY A 114 -0.17 -0.64 14.77
CA GLY A 114 -0.44 -0.44 13.35
C GLY A 114 -1.18 -1.61 12.68
N ASN A 115 -1.74 -2.55 13.43
CA ASN A 115 -2.60 -3.59 12.88
C ASN A 115 -4.00 -3.02 12.63
N GLU A 116 -4.60 -3.31 11.47
CA GLU A 116 -5.98 -2.92 11.15
C GLU A 116 -6.96 -3.71 12.02
N ILE A 117 -7.71 -3.00 12.87
CA ILE A 117 -8.69 -3.61 13.79
C ILE A 117 -10.13 -3.49 13.31
N HIS A 118 -10.40 -2.57 12.38
CA HIS A 118 -11.71 -2.34 11.79
C HIS A 118 -11.58 -1.80 10.38
N PHE A 119 -12.35 -2.39 9.47
CA PHE A 119 -12.53 -1.91 8.11
C PHE A 119 -14.01 -1.75 7.82
N LYS A 120 -14.36 -0.73 7.02
CA LYS A 120 -15.71 -0.50 6.52
C LYS A 120 -15.67 0.14 5.16
N ASP A 121 -16.57 -0.24 4.25
CA ASP A 121 -16.79 0.43 2.98
C ASP A 121 -18.21 0.98 2.84
N ASN A 122 -18.42 1.80 1.83
CA ASN A 122 -19.74 2.38 1.51
C ASN A 122 -20.66 1.41 0.73
N HIS A 123 -20.24 0.19 0.44
CA HIS A 123 -21.06 -0.88 -0.11
C HIS A 123 -21.72 -1.72 0.99
N GLY A 124 -21.36 -1.46 2.25
CA GLY A 124 -21.91 -2.10 3.43
C GLY A 124 -21.10 -3.29 3.92
N PHE A 125 -19.91 -3.52 3.37
CA PHE A 125 -18.97 -4.47 3.95
C PHE A 125 -18.30 -3.85 5.18
N GLU A 126 -18.22 -4.62 6.27
CA GLU A 126 -17.63 -4.18 7.52
C GLU A 126 -17.04 -5.38 8.26
N ASP A 127 -15.83 -5.29 8.75
CA ASP A 127 -15.14 -6.34 9.48
C ASP A 127 -14.29 -5.83 10.64
N TRP A 128 -13.98 -6.72 11.57
CA TRP A 128 -13.23 -6.46 12.79
C TRP A 128 -12.20 -7.56 13.02
N TYR A 129 -11.03 -7.16 13.51
CA TYR A 129 -9.91 -8.02 13.82
C TYR A 129 -9.42 -7.79 15.25
N GLU A 130 -9.03 -8.87 15.90
CA GLU A 130 -8.26 -8.83 17.13
C GLU A 130 -6.94 -9.58 16.92
N TYR A 131 -5.90 -9.08 17.56
CA TYR A 131 -4.56 -9.62 17.40
C TYR A 131 -3.95 -10.02 18.74
N ASP A 132 -3.05 -11.00 18.71
CA ASP A 132 -2.19 -11.30 19.84
C ASP A 132 -1.03 -10.26 19.92
N THR A 133 -0.17 -10.40 20.92
CA THR A 133 0.99 -9.50 21.12
C THR A 133 2.06 -9.64 20.06
N ASN A 134 2.03 -10.67 19.21
CA ASN A 134 2.95 -10.91 18.10
C ASN A 134 2.41 -10.39 16.77
N GLY A 135 1.16 -9.90 16.73
CA GLY A 135 0.49 -9.41 15.53
C GLY A 135 -0.24 -10.51 14.73
N ASN A 136 -0.46 -11.70 15.31
CA ASN A 136 -1.26 -12.74 14.67
C ASN A 136 -2.74 -12.48 14.91
N VAL A 137 -3.59 -12.65 13.89
CA VAL A 137 -5.05 -12.52 14.01
C VAL A 137 -5.60 -13.65 14.88
N ILE A 138 -6.14 -13.32 16.05
CA ILE A 138 -6.76 -14.29 16.98
C ILE A 138 -8.28 -14.34 16.86
N HIS A 139 -8.92 -13.28 16.36
CA HIS A 139 -10.35 -13.21 16.12
C HIS A 139 -10.63 -12.32 14.91
N TYR A 140 -11.58 -12.76 14.11
CA TYR A 140 -12.19 -12.04 12.99
C TYR A 140 -13.69 -12.11 13.06
N LYS A 141 -14.36 -11.04 12.68
CA LYS A 141 -15.81 -10.97 12.53
C LYS A 141 -16.16 -10.07 11.38
N ASP A 142 -17.15 -10.44 10.57
CA ASP A 142 -17.77 -9.57 9.58
C ASP A 142 -19.21 -9.21 9.93
N ASN A 143 -19.79 -8.28 9.18
CA ASN A 143 -21.16 -7.82 9.35
C ASN A 143 -22.23 -8.82 8.84
N ASP A 144 -21.84 -9.86 8.10
CA ASP A 144 -22.71 -10.97 7.71
C ASP A 144 -22.86 -12.00 8.85
N GLY A 145 -22.06 -11.85 9.90
CA GLY A 145 -22.07 -12.69 11.11
C GLY A 145 -21.14 -13.89 11.04
N TYR A 146 -20.27 -13.94 10.03
CA TYR A 146 -19.20 -14.92 10.01
C TYR A 146 -18.11 -14.50 11.00
N GLU A 147 -17.68 -15.43 11.86
CA GLU A 147 -16.60 -15.23 12.82
C GLU A 147 -15.64 -16.41 12.77
N PHE A 148 -14.36 -16.14 13.01
CA PHE A 148 -13.39 -17.18 13.27
C PHE A 148 -12.42 -16.79 14.39
N TRP A 149 -11.82 -17.82 15.01
CA TRP A 149 -10.82 -17.71 16.07
C TRP A 149 -9.63 -18.59 15.73
N HIS A 150 -8.43 -18.06 15.99
CA HIS A 150 -7.17 -18.80 15.91
C HIS A 150 -6.50 -18.83 17.28
N GLU A 151 -5.85 -19.94 17.58
CA GLU A 151 -4.87 -20.04 18.64
C GLU A 151 -3.50 -20.36 18.02
N TYR A 152 -2.46 -19.78 18.58
CA TYR A 152 -1.10 -19.93 18.08
C TYR A 152 -0.18 -20.47 19.19
N ASP A 153 0.85 -21.21 18.80
CA ASP A 153 1.94 -21.58 19.68
C ASP A 153 2.92 -20.38 19.86
N GLU A 154 3.95 -20.59 20.68
CA GLU A 154 4.97 -19.56 20.96
C GLU A 154 5.84 -19.20 19.74
N ASN A 155 5.82 -20.03 18.68
CA ASN A 155 6.55 -19.79 17.42
C ASN A 155 5.67 -19.07 16.38
N GLY A 156 4.36 -18.89 16.66
CA GLY A 156 3.41 -18.27 15.73
C GLY A 156 2.74 -19.26 14.78
N ASN A 157 2.87 -20.57 14.98
CA ASN A 157 2.14 -21.57 14.22
C ASN A 157 0.70 -21.67 14.72
N CYS A 158 -0.28 -21.66 13.81
CA CYS A 158 -1.69 -21.85 14.18
C CYS A 158 -1.89 -23.30 14.67
N ILE A 159 -2.28 -23.47 15.94
CA ILE A 159 -2.53 -24.78 16.56
C ILE A 159 -4.00 -25.12 16.63
N HIS A 160 -4.89 -24.13 16.59
CA HIS A 160 -6.32 -24.32 16.56
C HIS A 160 -7.01 -23.23 15.75
N PHE A 161 -7.95 -23.65 14.92
CA PHE A 161 -8.89 -22.82 14.19
C PHE A 161 -10.31 -23.21 14.54
N LYS A 162 -11.19 -22.22 14.69
CA LYS A 162 -12.63 -22.41 14.87
C LYS A 162 -13.38 -21.33 14.14
N ASN A 163 -14.55 -21.65 13.55
CA ASN A 163 -15.44 -20.64 12.97
C ASN A 163 -16.87 -20.71 13.53
N SER A 164 -17.68 -19.71 13.21
CA SER A 164 -19.09 -19.59 13.61
C SER A 164 -19.99 -20.68 13.06
N ASP A 165 -19.61 -21.37 11.99
CA ASP A 165 -20.34 -22.50 11.40
C ASP A 165 -20.15 -23.80 12.21
N GLY A 166 -19.29 -23.77 13.24
CA GLY A 166 -18.99 -24.91 14.09
C GLY A 166 -17.89 -25.82 13.54
N TYR A 167 -17.20 -25.43 12.49
CA TYR A 167 -16.03 -26.13 12.02
C TYR A 167 -14.83 -25.78 12.89
N GLU A 168 -14.09 -26.81 13.34
CA GLU A 168 -12.85 -26.66 14.10
C GLU A 168 -11.75 -27.52 13.49
N GLN A 169 -10.50 -27.05 13.57
CA GLN A 169 -9.34 -27.75 13.08
C GLN A 169 -8.16 -27.57 14.05
N TRP A 170 -7.42 -28.65 14.30
CA TRP A 170 -6.25 -28.68 15.18
C TRP A 170 -5.03 -29.10 14.40
N PHE A 171 -3.89 -28.52 14.73
CA PHE A 171 -2.62 -28.76 14.07
C PHE A 171 -1.52 -29.06 15.09
N GLU A 172 -0.62 -29.95 14.73
CA GLU A 172 0.60 -30.24 15.47
C GLU A 172 1.81 -30.06 14.56
N TYR A 173 2.89 -29.54 15.13
CA TYR A 173 4.11 -29.20 14.38
C TYR A 173 5.33 -29.90 14.99
N ASP A 174 6.32 -30.19 14.16
CA ASP A 174 7.63 -30.64 14.59
C ASP A 174 8.51 -29.46 15.04
N THR A 175 9.71 -29.77 15.49
CA THR A 175 10.68 -28.75 15.94
C THR A 175 11.24 -27.89 14.82
N ASN A 176 10.95 -28.21 13.55
CA ASN A 176 11.32 -27.42 12.37
C ASN A 176 10.10 -26.65 11.81
N GLU A 177 9.01 -26.54 12.58
CA GLU A 177 7.77 -25.86 12.22
C GLU A 177 7.01 -26.49 11.03
N ASN A 178 7.29 -27.78 10.70
CA ASN A 178 6.48 -28.51 9.73
C ASN A 178 5.24 -29.06 10.41
N CYS A 179 4.06 -28.87 9.80
CA CYS A 179 2.85 -29.52 10.27
C CYS A 179 3.00 -31.06 10.11
N ILE A 180 2.86 -31.80 11.21
CA ILE A 180 2.98 -33.25 11.23
C ILE A 180 1.64 -33.95 11.43
N HIS A 181 0.64 -33.25 11.95
CA HIS A 181 -0.69 -33.78 12.19
C HIS A 181 -1.73 -32.66 12.02
N CYS A 182 -2.86 -33.02 11.42
CA CYS A 182 -4.02 -32.15 11.30
C CYS A 182 -5.29 -32.99 11.48
N LYS A 183 -6.24 -32.46 12.26
CA LYS A 183 -7.55 -33.08 12.52
C LYS A 183 -8.64 -32.05 12.51
N ASP A 184 -9.84 -32.37 12.01
CA ASP A 184 -11.00 -31.50 12.00
C ASP A 184 -12.25 -32.14 12.65
N THR A 185 -13.31 -31.33 12.80
CA THR A 185 -14.62 -31.75 13.32
C THR A 185 -15.38 -32.69 12.39
N ASP A 186 -15.07 -32.75 11.11
CA ASP A 186 -15.66 -33.67 10.13
C ASP A 186 -15.06 -35.07 10.22
N GLY A 187 -14.05 -35.24 11.10
CA GLY A 187 -13.36 -36.51 11.34
C GLY A 187 -12.26 -36.82 10.33
N VAL A 188 -11.85 -35.79 9.57
CA VAL A 188 -10.68 -35.89 8.65
C VAL A 188 -9.42 -35.74 9.49
N GLU A 189 -8.49 -36.65 9.31
CA GLU A 189 -7.23 -36.69 10.04
C GLU A 189 -6.07 -37.03 9.09
N TYR A 190 -5.02 -36.21 9.11
CA TYR A 190 -3.82 -36.40 8.29
C TYR A 190 -2.58 -36.44 9.15
N TRP A 191 -1.67 -37.33 8.80
CA TRP A 191 -0.30 -37.45 9.34
C TRP A 191 0.69 -37.27 8.20
N TYR A 192 1.71 -36.42 8.39
CA TYR A 192 2.70 -36.05 7.39
C TYR A 192 4.08 -36.62 7.71
#